data_90e2b1059ae7f7592f35dbe28bfd1a48
#
_entry.id   90e2b1059ae7f7592f35dbe28bfd1a48
#
_cell.length_a   1.000
_cell.length_b   1.000
_cell.length_c   1.000
_cell.angle_alpha   90.00
_cell.angle_beta   90.00
_cell.angle_gamma   90.00
#
_symmetry.space_group_name_H-M   'P 1'
#
loop_
_entity.id
_entity.type
_entity.pdbx_description
1 polymer ?
#
loop_
_entity_poly.entity_id
_entity_poly.type
_entity_poly.pdbx_seq_one_letter_code
_entity_poly.pdbx_strand_id
1 'polypeptide(L)'
;TTEWPESTSYSLCFSLDPEMKQTVAEQSVEAIAGKSSLTHEELQALLDQLAIKRWTSNSVYWNVKTSSGQLVSRSSGVLNMTEMMRFIDVRGDEKITYRVARIAYSDGTSLVWLADNLRTTKYPDGTDIEAANYMNTPASLGEGRVKAYGVHYHYDIRDKIAPKGWHLPTIQEYKTLFAEAGSAEGQWNVLKDPEYYESVKGKAHLNEWKFNLTASGQWSGSAIT
;
A
#
# COMPACT_ATOMS: atom_id res chain seq x y z
N THR A 1 5.58 30.53 21.79
CA THR A 1 6.25 29.24 22.11
C THR A 1 5.70 28.79 23.46
N THR A 2 4.84 27.80 23.41
CA THR A 2 4.33 27.17 24.65
C THR A 2 5.43 26.21 25.09
N GLU A 3 6.13 26.49 26.17
CA GLU A 3 7.05 25.53 26.78
C GLU A 3 6.22 24.39 27.36
N TRP A 4 6.54 23.18 26.94
CA TRP A 4 5.92 21.97 27.43
C TRP A 4 6.56 21.62 28.79
N PRO A 5 5.79 21.37 29.88
CA PRO A 5 6.36 20.96 31.15
C PRO A 5 7.13 19.64 31.00
N GLU A 6 8.35 19.56 31.50
CA GLU A 6 9.29 18.45 31.33
C GLU A 6 8.87 17.08 31.90
N SER A 7 7.77 17.02 32.65
CA SER A 7 7.34 15.82 33.38
C SER A 7 5.92 15.32 33.06
N THR A 8 5.30 15.81 32.00
CA THR A 8 3.91 15.47 31.71
C THR A 8 3.85 14.43 30.61
N SER A 9 3.17 13.31 30.85
CA SER A 9 2.84 12.36 29.80
C SER A 9 1.78 12.94 28.88
N TYR A 10 1.92 12.69 27.60
CA TYR A 10 1.00 13.14 26.56
C TYR A 10 0.44 11.95 25.80
N SER A 11 -0.76 12.13 25.24
CA SER A 11 -1.34 11.18 24.30
C SER A 11 -1.68 11.89 23.00
N LEU A 12 -1.36 11.26 21.87
CA LEU A 12 -1.95 11.60 20.58
C LEU A 12 -3.37 11.04 20.55
N CYS A 13 -4.35 11.88 20.30
CA CYS A 13 -5.74 11.46 20.16
C CYS A 13 -6.25 11.75 18.75
N PHE A 14 -7.07 10.84 18.25
CA PHE A 14 -7.60 10.86 16.90
C PHE A 14 -9.12 10.75 16.90
N SER A 15 -9.76 11.45 15.98
CA SER A 15 -11.21 11.48 15.83
C SER A 15 -11.60 11.62 14.36
N LEU A 16 -12.83 11.22 14.03
CA LEU A 16 -13.48 11.58 12.77
C LEU A 16 -14.32 12.86 12.90
N ASP A 17 -14.42 13.40 14.10
CA ASP A 17 -15.11 14.66 14.41
C ASP A 17 -14.10 15.82 14.50
N PRO A 18 -14.25 16.89 13.70
CA PRO A 18 -13.36 18.06 13.73
C PRO A 18 -13.32 18.76 15.09
N GLU A 19 -14.38 18.66 15.89
CA GLU A 19 -14.44 19.26 17.22
C GLU A 19 -13.86 18.35 18.32
N MET A 20 -13.39 17.15 17.95
CA MET A 20 -12.79 16.17 18.89
C MET A 20 -13.68 15.84 20.11
N LYS A 21 -15.01 15.96 19.97
CA LYS A 21 -15.96 15.62 21.04
C LYS A 21 -15.90 14.15 21.44
N GLN A 22 -15.52 13.28 20.49
CA GLN A 22 -15.30 11.87 20.72
C GLN A 22 -13.90 11.49 20.22
N THR A 23 -13.01 11.16 21.13
CA THR A 23 -11.73 10.52 20.80
C THR A 23 -12.01 9.04 20.54
N VAL A 24 -11.65 8.57 19.36
CA VAL A 24 -11.86 7.17 18.95
C VAL A 24 -10.62 6.33 19.17
N ALA A 25 -9.44 6.93 18.97
CA ALA A 25 -8.15 6.26 19.20
C ALA A 25 -7.20 7.18 19.95
N GLU A 26 -6.42 6.59 20.85
CA GLU A 26 -5.47 7.32 21.68
C GLU A 26 -4.18 6.52 21.84
N GLN A 27 -3.04 7.16 21.64
CA GLN A 27 -1.71 6.58 21.80
C GLN A 27 -0.86 7.44 22.72
N SER A 28 -0.37 6.85 23.81
CA SER A 28 0.60 7.50 24.68
C SER A 28 1.91 7.75 23.93
N VAL A 29 2.45 8.95 24.09
CA VAL A 29 3.68 9.37 23.43
C VAL A 29 4.64 10.02 24.40
N GLU A 30 5.93 9.75 24.24
CA GLU A 30 6.98 10.48 24.90
C GLU A 30 7.40 11.65 24.00
N ALA A 31 7.32 12.85 24.53
CA ALA A 31 7.78 14.04 23.83
C ALA A 31 9.27 14.26 24.13
N ILE A 32 10.14 14.01 23.16
CA ILE A 32 11.55 14.34 23.23
C ILE A 32 11.78 15.62 22.43
N ALA A 33 12.20 16.69 23.08
CA ALA A 33 12.44 18.00 22.46
C ALA A 33 11.22 18.54 21.67
N GLY A 34 10.00 18.29 22.17
CA GLY A 34 8.76 18.75 21.54
C GLY A 34 8.37 18.01 20.25
N LYS A 35 8.97 16.85 20.00
CA LYS A 35 8.67 15.99 18.83
C LYS A 35 8.29 14.60 19.30
N SER A 36 7.34 14.01 18.63
CA SER A 36 6.99 12.60 18.75
C SER A 36 6.77 12.00 17.37
N SER A 37 7.00 10.72 17.24
CA SER A 37 6.79 9.96 16.00
C SER A 37 6.04 8.68 16.29
N LEU A 38 5.23 8.24 15.35
CA LEU A 38 4.61 6.93 15.33
C LEU A 38 5.30 6.07 14.26
N THR A 39 5.49 4.82 14.56
CA THR A 39 5.85 3.82 13.57
C THR A 39 4.66 3.59 12.63
N HIS A 40 4.94 3.00 11.48
CA HIS A 40 3.87 2.63 10.54
C HIS A 40 2.88 1.62 11.14
N GLU A 41 3.35 0.71 11.98
CA GLU A 41 2.52 -0.30 12.65
C GLU A 41 1.60 0.34 13.71
N GLU A 42 2.11 1.27 14.51
CA GLU A 42 1.32 2.02 15.48
C GLU A 42 0.25 2.88 14.80
N LEU A 43 0.62 3.57 13.72
CA LEU A 43 -0.34 4.34 12.94
C LEU A 43 -1.43 3.44 12.34
N GLN A 44 -1.07 2.28 11.79
CA GLN A 44 -2.05 1.33 11.26
C GLN A 44 -3.02 0.83 12.34
N ALA A 45 -2.51 0.49 13.53
CA ALA A 45 -3.35 0.05 14.65
C ALA A 45 -4.35 1.13 15.10
N LEU A 46 -3.93 2.40 15.08
CA LEU A 46 -4.80 3.54 15.36
C LEU A 46 -5.89 3.73 14.28
N LEU A 47 -5.52 3.59 13.01
CA LEU A 47 -6.46 3.70 11.89
C LEU A 47 -7.51 2.58 11.89
N ASP A 48 -7.12 1.36 12.29
CA ASP A 48 -8.04 0.24 12.45
C ASP A 48 -9.09 0.53 13.55
N GLN A 49 -8.69 1.19 14.64
CA GLN A 49 -9.61 1.61 15.69
C GLN A 49 -10.60 2.69 15.22
N LEU A 50 -10.16 3.59 14.33
CA LEU A 50 -11.01 4.63 13.75
C LEU A 50 -12.08 4.10 12.80
N ALA A 51 -11.99 2.84 12.37
CA ALA A 51 -12.89 2.22 11.42
C ALA A 51 -13.13 3.08 10.17
N ILE A 52 -12.08 3.72 9.65
CA ILE A 52 -12.17 4.60 8.49
C ILE A 52 -12.68 3.81 7.28
N LYS A 53 -13.42 4.50 6.41
CA LYS A 53 -13.92 3.87 5.20
C LYS A 53 -12.75 3.60 4.25
N ARG A 54 -12.54 2.32 3.97
CA ARG A 54 -11.52 1.88 3.00
C ARG A 54 -11.85 2.43 1.61
N TRP A 55 -10.81 2.70 0.84
CA TRP A 55 -10.87 3.19 -0.54
C TRP A 55 -11.46 4.59 -0.74
N THR A 56 -11.73 5.30 0.33
CA THR A 56 -12.19 6.68 0.29
C THR A 56 -11.19 7.59 0.99
N SER A 57 -11.14 8.85 0.59
CA SER A 57 -10.43 9.85 1.35
C SER A 57 -11.16 10.11 2.66
N ASN A 58 -10.45 10.02 3.76
CA ASN A 58 -10.98 10.27 5.09
C ASN A 58 -10.22 11.46 5.70
N SER A 59 -10.96 12.39 6.30
CA SER A 59 -10.35 13.42 7.15
C SER A 59 -10.29 12.88 8.57
N VAL A 60 -9.07 12.67 9.06
CA VAL A 60 -8.79 12.25 10.43
C VAL A 60 -8.28 13.46 11.18
N TYR A 61 -8.94 13.83 12.24
CA TYR A 61 -8.55 14.95 13.09
C TYR A 61 -7.70 14.43 14.24
N TRP A 62 -6.66 15.15 14.59
CA TRP A 62 -5.77 14.78 15.67
C TRP A 62 -5.47 15.94 16.58
N ASN A 63 -5.21 15.64 17.82
CA ASN A 63 -4.79 16.60 18.84
C ASN A 63 -3.88 15.90 19.86
N VAL A 64 -3.28 16.67 20.72
CA VAL A 64 -2.52 16.16 21.86
C VAL A 64 -3.32 16.40 23.12
N LYS A 65 -3.38 15.39 23.97
CA LYS A 65 -4.05 15.43 25.25
C LYS A 65 -3.02 15.31 26.37
N THR A 66 -3.18 16.10 27.41
CA THR A 66 -2.38 15.98 28.65
C THR A 66 -2.84 14.79 29.48
N SER A 67 -2.05 14.37 30.46
CA SER A 67 -2.44 13.36 31.45
C SER A 67 -3.71 13.70 32.22
N SER A 68 -4.07 15.00 32.34
CA SER A 68 -5.32 15.47 32.95
C SER A 68 -6.52 15.39 31.99
N GLY A 69 -6.34 14.95 30.74
CA GLY A 69 -7.39 14.83 29.74
C GLY A 69 -7.71 16.12 28.98
N GLN A 70 -6.97 17.19 29.18
CA GLN A 70 -7.17 18.44 28.44
C GLN A 70 -6.47 18.41 27.09
N LEU A 71 -7.14 18.89 26.03
CA LEU A 71 -6.53 19.10 24.73
C LEU A 71 -5.54 20.25 24.76
N VAL A 72 -4.36 20.06 24.22
CA VAL A 72 -3.28 21.05 24.20
C VAL A 72 -3.56 22.21 23.25
N SER A 73 -4.24 21.91 22.13
CA SER A 73 -4.61 22.94 21.15
C SER A 73 -6.12 23.11 21.07
N ARG A 74 -6.55 24.34 20.82
CA ARG A 74 -7.97 24.67 20.56
C ARG A 74 -8.44 24.23 19.17
N SER A 75 -7.50 24.05 18.26
CA SER A 75 -7.77 23.56 16.90
C SER A 75 -7.09 22.21 16.67
N SER A 76 -7.80 21.28 16.09
CA SER A 76 -7.26 19.99 15.69
C SER A 76 -6.43 20.09 14.41
N GLY A 77 -5.36 19.33 14.33
CA GLY A 77 -4.71 19.05 13.05
C GLY A 77 -5.57 18.12 12.19
N VAL A 78 -5.42 18.21 10.89
CA VAL A 78 -6.15 17.37 9.94
C VAL A 78 -5.17 16.54 9.11
N LEU A 79 -5.42 15.24 9.04
CA LEU A 79 -4.74 14.31 8.15
C LEU A 79 -5.77 13.79 7.14
N ASN A 80 -5.54 14.03 5.87
CA ASN A 80 -6.33 13.41 4.82
C ASN A 80 -5.70 12.07 4.45
N MET A 81 -6.40 10.99 4.75
CA MET A 81 -5.89 9.64 4.63
C MET A 81 -6.77 8.79 3.73
N THR A 82 -6.13 8.01 2.89
CA THR A 82 -6.80 6.94 2.15
C THR A 82 -6.20 5.63 2.62
N GLU A 83 -6.99 4.82 3.32
CA GLU A 83 -6.55 3.48 3.70
C GLU A 83 -6.43 2.61 2.46
N MET A 84 -5.22 2.18 2.17
CA MET A 84 -4.94 1.16 1.16
C MET A 84 -4.99 -0.21 1.83
N MET A 85 -5.88 -1.08 1.37
CA MET A 85 -5.86 -2.46 1.85
C MET A 85 -4.54 -3.13 1.53
N ARG A 86 -4.12 -3.99 2.43
CA ARG A 86 -2.99 -4.89 2.24
C ARG A 86 -3.49 -6.31 2.21
N PHE A 87 -2.90 -7.10 1.36
CA PHE A 87 -3.10 -8.55 1.33
C PHE A 87 -1.86 -9.21 1.94
N ILE A 88 -2.08 -10.08 2.92
CA ILE A 88 -1.02 -10.87 3.53
C ILE A 88 -1.11 -12.27 2.95
N ASP A 89 -0.13 -12.64 2.15
CA ASP A 89 0.04 -13.96 1.58
C ASP A 89 0.89 -14.82 2.51
N VAL A 90 0.32 -15.91 3.00
CA VAL A 90 1.00 -16.84 3.93
C VAL A 90 1.13 -18.20 3.25
N ARG A 91 2.36 -18.65 3.04
CA ARG A 91 2.68 -19.92 2.38
C ARG A 91 3.71 -20.70 3.19
N GLY A 92 3.22 -21.60 4.03
CA GLY A 92 4.08 -22.27 5.00
C GLY A 92 4.69 -21.28 5.99
N ASP A 93 6.01 -21.16 5.99
CA ASP A 93 6.79 -20.23 6.80
C ASP A 93 6.99 -18.85 6.14
N GLU A 94 6.69 -18.74 4.83
CA GLU A 94 6.79 -17.47 4.10
C GLU A 94 5.56 -16.60 4.37
N LYS A 95 5.79 -15.32 4.70
CA LYS A 95 4.74 -14.32 4.90
C LYS A 95 5.10 -13.05 4.15
N ILE A 96 4.33 -12.73 3.12
CA ILE A 96 4.57 -11.56 2.28
C ILE A 96 3.35 -10.64 2.33
N THR A 97 3.59 -9.35 2.54
CA THR A 97 2.56 -8.32 2.48
C THR A 97 2.62 -7.62 1.13
N TYR A 98 1.50 -7.61 0.42
CA TYR A 98 1.30 -6.91 -0.86
C TYR A 98 0.38 -5.73 -0.67
N ARG A 99 0.67 -4.62 -1.38
CA ARG A 99 -0.31 -3.56 -1.59
C ARG A 99 -1.40 -4.07 -2.53
N VAL A 100 -2.61 -3.58 -2.37
CA VAL A 100 -3.71 -3.88 -3.27
C VAL A 100 -4.41 -2.59 -3.70
N ALA A 101 -4.97 -2.59 -4.91
CA ALA A 101 -5.75 -1.50 -5.45
C ALA A 101 -7.14 -2.02 -5.82
N ARG A 102 -8.19 -1.33 -5.37
CA ARG A 102 -9.54 -1.56 -5.86
C ARG A 102 -9.81 -0.58 -6.99
N ILE A 103 -10.08 -1.11 -8.17
CA ILE A 103 -10.40 -0.32 -9.35
C ILE A 103 -11.89 -0.48 -9.62
N ALA A 104 -12.60 0.65 -9.58
CA ALA A 104 -14.00 0.73 -9.98
C ALA A 104 -14.09 1.04 -11.47
N TYR A 105 -14.93 0.33 -12.17
CA TYR A 105 -15.14 0.47 -13.61
C TYR A 105 -16.39 1.29 -13.91
N SER A 106 -16.47 1.84 -15.11
CA SER A 106 -17.56 2.69 -15.57
C SER A 106 -18.92 1.96 -15.61
N ASP A 107 -18.90 0.63 -15.71
CA ASP A 107 -20.10 -0.21 -15.65
C ASP A 107 -20.64 -0.45 -14.23
N GLY A 108 -20.02 0.16 -13.21
CA GLY A 108 -20.39 0.02 -11.80
C GLY A 108 -19.78 -1.20 -11.10
N THR A 109 -19.07 -2.06 -11.82
CA THR A 109 -18.33 -3.18 -11.22
C THR A 109 -16.99 -2.72 -10.63
N SER A 110 -16.32 -3.58 -9.90
CA SER A 110 -14.96 -3.31 -9.42
C SER A 110 -14.18 -4.59 -9.21
N LEU A 111 -12.87 -4.51 -9.45
CA LEU A 111 -11.92 -5.59 -9.14
C LEU A 111 -10.86 -5.11 -8.16
N VAL A 112 -10.35 -6.04 -7.36
CA VAL A 112 -9.22 -5.81 -6.47
C VAL A 112 -7.98 -6.47 -7.10
N TRP A 113 -6.94 -5.68 -7.30
CA TRP A 113 -5.69 -6.08 -7.92
C TRP A 113 -4.57 -6.09 -6.89
N LEU A 114 -3.62 -7.02 -7.01
CA LEU A 114 -2.33 -6.83 -6.36
C LEU A 114 -1.64 -5.63 -7.03
N ALA A 115 -1.28 -4.64 -6.22
CA ALA A 115 -0.56 -3.44 -6.66
C ALA A 115 0.96 -3.58 -6.49
N ASP A 116 1.40 -4.75 -6.14
CA ASP A 116 2.80 -5.19 -6.14
C ASP A 116 2.92 -6.45 -6.98
N ASN A 117 4.04 -6.61 -7.66
CA ASN A 117 4.36 -7.86 -8.36
C ASN A 117 4.52 -9.01 -7.37
N LEU A 118 4.04 -10.18 -7.75
CA LEU A 118 4.19 -11.40 -6.95
C LEU A 118 5.69 -11.71 -6.74
N ARG A 119 6.07 -12.08 -5.50
CA ARG A 119 7.47 -12.32 -5.15
C ARG A 119 7.68 -13.49 -4.19
N THR A 120 6.81 -14.49 -4.28
CA THR A 120 6.90 -15.71 -3.49
C THR A 120 7.80 -16.74 -4.16
N THR A 121 8.38 -17.61 -3.36
CA THR A 121 9.12 -18.80 -3.83
C THR A 121 8.40 -20.10 -3.48
N LYS A 122 7.16 -19.99 -2.98
CA LYS A 122 6.34 -21.12 -2.58
C LYS A 122 4.99 -21.14 -3.31
N TYR A 123 4.45 -22.33 -3.52
CA TYR A 123 3.06 -22.51 -3.92
C TYR A 123 2.09 -22.16 -2.79
N PRO A 124 0.79 -21.95 -3.06
CA PRO A 124 -0.20 -21.62 -2.02
C PRO A 124 -0.38 -22.67 -0.92
N ASP A 125 0.05 -23.90 -1.16
CA ASP A 125 0.05 -24.98 -0.17
C ASP A 125 1.29 -24.99 0.75
N GLY A 126 2.25 -24.07 0.49
CA GLY A 126 3.49 -23.93 1.26
C GLY A 126 4.67 -24.75 0.72
N THR A 127 4.48 -25.55 -0.34
CA THR A 127 5.58 -26.27 -0.99
C THR A 127 6.46 -25.30 -1.81
N ASP A 128 7.73 -25.61 -1.94
CA ASP A 128 8.68 -24.79 -2.68
C ASP A 128 8.41 -24.87 -4.19
N ILE A 129 8.51 -23.72 -4.87
CA ILE A 129 8.55 -23.68 -6.32
C ILE A 129 9.96 -24.12 -6.76
N GLU A 130 10.05 -25.04 -7.70
CA GLU A 130 11.31 -25.52 -8.23
C GLU A 130 12.13 -24.34 -8.82
N ALA A 131 13.42 -24.30 -8.55
CA ALA A 131 14.31 -23.19 -8.95
C ALA A 131 14.33 -22.96 -10.49
N ALA A 132 14.02 -23.96 -11.29
CA ALA A 132 13.90 -23.83 -12.75
C ALA A 132 12.64 -23.06 -13.19
N ASN A 133 11.65 -22.92 -12.30
CA ASN A 133 10.35 -22.33 -12.60
C ASN A 133 10.22 -20.86 -12.21
N TYR A 134 11.26 -20.25 -11.63
CA TYR A 134 11.25 -18.83 -11.34
C TYR A 134 12.64 -18.21 -11.42
N MET A 135 12.67 -16.90 -11.59
CA MET A 135 13.88 -16.09 -11.54
C MET A 135 13.65 -14.86 -10.66
N ASN A 136 14.45 -14.73 -9.64
CA ASN A 136 14.44 -13.53 -8.79
C ASN A 136 15.00 -12.32 -9.54
N THR A 137 14.44 -11.16 -9.28
CA THR A 137 15.06 -9.89 -9.68
C THR A 137 16.46 -9.81 -9.08
N PRO A 138 17.52 -9.52 -9.88
CA PRO A 138 18.89 -9.48 -9.39
C PRO A 138 19.06 -8.49 -8.23
N ALA A 139 19.69 -8.94 -7.13
CA ALA A 139 19.96 -8.11 -5.96
C ALA A 139 20.84 -6.88 -6.28
N SER A 140 21.64 -6.96 -7.34
CA SER A 140 22.48 -5.86 -7.83
C SER A 140 21.67 -4.62 -8.28
N LEU A 141 20.38 -4.76 -8.54
CA LEU A 141 19.49 -3.65 -8.87
C LEU A 141 19.04 -2.84 -7.64
N GLY A 142 19.37 -3.29 -6.43
CA GLY A 142 19.00 -2.67 -5.16
C GLY A 142 17.65 -3.17 -4.61
N GLU A 143 17.51 -3.09 -3.29
CA GLU A 143 16.36 -3.64 -2.56
C GLU A 143 15.00 -3.11 -3.04
N GLY A 144 14.91 -1.82 -3.31
CA GLY A 144 13.67 -1.19 -3.81
C GLY A 144 13.19 -1.81 -5.11
N ARG A 145 14.10 -2.04 -6.07
CA ARG A 145 13.77 -2.65 -7.37
C ARG A 145 13.47 -4.14 -7.24
N VAL A 146 14.20 -4.86 -6.40
CA VAL A 146 13.92 -6.28 -6.12
C VAL A 146 12.48 -6.43 -5.60
N LYS A 147 12.07 -5.57 -4.69
CA LYS A 147 10.70 -5.56 -4.16
C LYS A 147 9.66 -5.15 -5.20
N ALA A 148 9.94 -4.13 -5.99
CA ALA A 148 9.01 -3.59 -6.98
C ALA A 148 8.83 -4.50 -8.19
N TYR A 149 9.91 -5.09 -8.68
CA TYR A 149 9.87 -5.97 -9.86
C TYR A 149 9.43 -7.39 -9.52
N GLY A 150 9.63 -7.83 -8.27
CA GLY A 150 9.19 -9.13 -7.80
C GLY A 150 9.97 -10.29 -8.38
N VAL A 151 9.25 -11.38 -8.71
CA VAL A 151 9.80 -12.63 -9.25
C VAL A 151 9.15 -12.91 -10.61
N HIS A 152 9.95 -13.36 -11.57
CA HIS A 152 9.47 -13.82 -12.86
C HIS A 152 9.25 -15.34 -12.79
N TYR A 153 8.07 -15.78 -13.21
CA TYR A 153 7.68 -17.19 -13.15
C TYR A 153 7.59 -17.79 -14.54
N HIS A 154 7.94 -19.07 -14.62
CA HIS A 154 7.76 -19.83 -15.86
C HIS A 154 6.27 -19.95 -16.18
N TYR A 155 5.94 -19.89 -17.47
CA TYR A 155 4.56 -19.94 -17.94
C TYR A 155 3.78 -21.19 -17.46
N ASP A 156 4.45 -22.34 -17.36
CA ASP A 156 3.82 -23.62 -17.01
C ASP A 156 3.26 -23.69 -15.59
N ILE A 157 3.71 -22.81 -14.68
CA ILE A 157 3.21 -22.78 -13.31
C ILE A 157 2.19 -21.67 -13.05
N ARG A 158 1.82 -20.89 -14.06
CA ARG A 158 0.96 -19.71 -13.93
C ARG A 158 -0.36 -19.99 -13.22
N ASP A 159 -0.96 -21.17 -13.48
CA ASP A 159 -2.27 -21.53 -12.91
C ASP A 159 -2.17 -22.01 -11.45
N LYS A 160 -0.94 -22.13 -10.91
CA LYS A 160 -0.66 -22.68 -9.57
C LYS A 160 -0.10 -21.65 -8.60
N ILE A 161 0.35 -20.47 -9.08
CA ILE A 161 1.09 -19.52 -8.25
C ILE A 161 0.24 -18.42 -7.62
N ALA A 162 -1.00 -18.22 -8.07
CA ALA A 162 -1.88 -17.19 -7.50
C ALA A 162 -2.16 -17.50 -6.01
N PRO A 163 -2.16 -16.49 -5.12
CA PRO A 163 -2.49 -16.69 -3.73
C PRO A 163 -3.90 -17.27 -3.56
N LYS A 164 -4.14 -17.94 -2.43
CA LYS A 164 -5.46 -18.52 -2.16
C LYS A 164 -6.55 -17.46 -2.19
N GLY A 165 -7.60 -17.70 -2.99
CA GLY A 165 -8.70 -16.76 -3.23
C GLY A 165 -8.41 -15.68 -4.29
N TRP A 166 -7.25 -15.76 -4.94
CA TRP A 166 -6.85 -14.91 -6.06
C TRP A 166 -6.67 -15.77 -7.32
N HIS A 167 -6.63 -15.12 -8.46
CA HIS A 167 -6.29 -15.75 -9.75
C HIS A 167 -5.39 -14.82 -10.55
N LEU A 168 -4.66 -15.36 -11.52
CA LEU A 168 -3.99 -14.54 -12.50
C LEU A 168 -5.03 -13.84 -13.37
N PRO A 169 -4.86 -12.54 -13.65
CA PRO A 169 -5.81 -11.81 -14.46
C PRO A 169 -6.00 -12.47 -15.84
N THR A 170 -7.24 -12.57 -16.24
CA THR A 170 -7.60 -13.02 -17.59
C THR A 170 -7.29 -11.92 -18.61
N ILE A 171 -7.19 -12.32 -19.89
CA ILE A 171 -7.04 -11.35 -20.99
C ILE A 171 -8.20 -10.35 -20.99
N GLN A 172 -9.41 -10.78 -20.63
CA GLN A 172 -10.57 -9.89 -20.60
C GLN A 172 -10.48 -8.88 -19.45
N GLU A 173 -10.03 -9.28 -18.29
CA GLU A 173 -9.82 -8.36 -17.15
C GLU A 173 -8.74 -7.32 -17.47
N TYR A 174 -7.63 -7.71 -18.09
CA TYR A 174 -6.64 -6.76 -18.59
C TYR A 174 -7.20 -5.80 -19.64
N LYS A 175 -7.99 -6.32 -20.61
CA LYS A 175 -8.64 -5.45 -21.61
C LYS A 175 -9.55 -4.43 -20.97
N THR A 176 -10.34 -4.83 -19.97
CA THR A 176 -11.22 -3.93 -19.22
C THR A 176 -10.40 -2.90 -18.46
N LEU A 177 -9.35 -3.31 -17.72
CA LEU A 177 -8.47 -2.41 -17.00
C LEU A 177 -7.85 -1.35 -17.91
N PHE A 178 -7.30 -1.76 -19.05
CA PHE A 178 -6.65 -0.82 -19.98
C PHE A 178 -7.64 0.06 -20.73
N ALA A 179 -8.84 -0.45 -21.03
CA ALA A 179 -9.90 0.37 -21.63
C ALA A 179 -10.36 1.49 -20.68
N GLU A 180 -10.54 1.17 -19.41
CA GLU A 180 -10.89 2.16 -18.36
C GLU A 180 -9.76 3.16 -18.12
N ALA A 181 -8.51 2.70 -18.13
CA ALA A 181 -7.36 3.59 -18.00
C ALA A 181 -7.16 4.51 -19.22
N GLY A 182 -7.87 4.24 -20.31
CA GLY A 182 -7.85 5.00 -21.53
C GLY A 182 -6.96 4.42 -22.62
N SER A 183 -7.32 4.70 -23.88
CA SER A 183 -6.68 4.11 -25.06
C SER A 183 -5.66 5.02 -25.79
N ALA A 184 -5.58 6.30 -25.44
CA ALA A 184 -4.64 7.22 -26.07
C ALA A 184 -3.23 7.08 -25.49
N GLU A 185 -2.24 7.39 -26.30
CA GLU A 185 -0.84 7.36 -25.88
C GLU A 185 -0.62 8.21 -24.62
N GLY A 186 -0.05 7.59 -23.58
CA GLY A 186 0.19 8.24 -22.29
C GLY A 186 -0.96 8.16 -21.27
N GLN A 187 -2.12 7.65 -21.61
CA GLN A 187 -3.26 7.56 -20.69
C GLN A 187 -3.08 6.51 -19.59
N TRP A 188 -2.34 5.44 -19.82
CA TRP A 188 -2.02 4.46 -18.77
C TRP A 188 -1.15 5.01 -17.62
N ASN A 189 -0.90 6.31 -17.65
CA ASN A 189 -0.17 6.98 -16.56
C ASN A 189 -0.86 6.78 -15.22
N VAL A 190 -2.19 6.67 -15.18
CA VAL A 190 -2.96 6.39 -13.94
C VAL A 190 -2.56 5.06 -13.28
N LEU A 191 -1.98 4.15 -14.03
CA LEU A 191 -1.51 2.83 -13.57
C LEU A 191 -0.01 2.82 -13.22
N LYS A 192 0.81 3.65 -13.89
CA LYS A 192 2.27 3.55 -13.87
C LYS A 192 2.87 4.16 -12.62
N ASP A 193 3.78 3.42 -11.98
CA ASP A 193 4.57 3.94 -10.88
C ASP A 193 5.66 4.89 -11.42
N PRO A 194 5.64 6.18 -11.05
CA PRO A 194 6.59 7.17 -11.56
C PRO A 194 8.04 6.90 -11.16
N GLU A 195 8.28 6.12 -10.12
CA GLU A 195 9.63 5.75 -9.69
C GLU A 195 10.30 4.79 -10.69
N TYR A 196 9.50 3.94 -11.36
CA TYR A 196 10.00 2.87 -12.21
C TYR A 196 9.76 3.09 -13.71
N TYR A 197 9.17 4.23 -14.09
CA TYR A 197 8.93 4.63 -15.48
C TYR A 197 9.49 6.01 -15.76
N GLU A 198 10.75 6.09 -16.20
CA GLU A 198 11.41 7.37 -16.57
C GLU A 198 10.61 8.16 -17.60
N SER A 199 10.03 7.47 -18.59
CA SER A 199 9.27 8.09 -19.68
C SER A 199 8.02 8.84 -19.25
N VAL A 200 7.57 8.65 -18.01
CA VAL A 200 6.36 9.32 -17.48
C VAL A 200 6.65 10.32 -16.36
N LYS A 201 7.90 10.49 -15.95
CA LYS A 201 8.26 11.49 -14.94
C LYS A 201 7.77 12.87 -15.35
N GLY A 202 7.09 13.56 -14.44
CA GLY A 202 6.52 14.88 -14.69
C GLY A 202 5.23 14.89 -15.51
N LYS A 203 4.67 13.74 -15.91
CA LYS A 203 3.36 13.65 -16.54
C LYS A 203 2.25 13.82 -15.51
N ALA A 204 1.07 14.26 -15.96
CA ALA A 204 -0.12 14.32 -15.12
C ALA A 204 -0.70 12.92 -14.83
N HIS A 205 -1.48 12.83 -13.76
CA HIS A 205 -2.26 11.65 -13.41
C HIS A 205 -1.45 10.36 -13.16
N LEU A 206 -0.20 10.50 -12.70
CA LEU A 206 0.65 9.34 -12.42
C LEU A 206 0.14 8.54 -11.23
N ASN A 207 -0.05 7.23 -11.45
CA ASN A 207 -0.41 6.25 -10.43
C ASN A 207 -1.63 6.65 -9.57
N GLU A 208 -2.58 7.38 -10.12
CA GLU A 208 -3.78 7.82 -9.40
C GLU A 208 -4.58 6.63 -8.85
N TRP A 209 -4.59 5.53 -9.58
CA TRP A 209 -5.29 4.30 -9.18
C TRP A 209 -4.49 3.44 -8.20
N LYS A 210 -3.26 3.87 -7.85
CA LYS A 210 -2.36 3.13 -6.94
C LYS A 210 -2.08 1.70 -7.38
N PHE A 211 -2.13 1.45 -8.68
CA PHE A 211 -1.89 0.15 -9.30
C PHE A 211 -0.40 -0.21 -9.29
N ASN A 212 0.48 0.79 -9.30
CA ASN A 212 1.94 0.64 -9.25
C ASN A 212 2.52 -0.24 -10.37
N LEU A 213 2.00 -0.11 -11.59
CA LEU A 213 2.56 -0.80 -12.75
C LEU A 213 4.04 -0.46 -12.89
N THR A 214 4.91 -1.46 -12.95
CA THR A 214 6.36 -1.32 -13.08
C THR A 214 6.87 -1.91 -14.38
N ALA A 215 7.95 -1.37 -14.92
CA ALA A 215 8.64 -1.91 -16.09
C ALA A 215 9.65 -2.99 -15.65
N SER A 216 9.16 -4.16 -15.27
CA SER A 216 9.98 -5.24 -14.69
C SER A 216 10.69 -6.12 -15.73
N GLY A 217 10.48 -5.87 -17.04
CA GLY A 217 11.06 -6.66 -18.10
C GLY A 217 10.40 -8.03 -18.32
N GLN A 218 11.06 -8.87 -19.07
CA GLN A 218 10.63 -10.23 -19.41
C GLN A 218 11.76 -11.22 -19.13
N TRP A 219 11.43 -12.37 -18.59
CA TRP A 219 12.37 -13.48 -18.44
C TRP A 219 12.41 -14.31 -19.73
N SER A 220 13.59 -14.39 -20.35
CA SER A 220 13.85 -15.17 -21.58
C SER A 220 14.58 -16.50 -21.31
N GLY A 221 14.42 -17.09 -20.13
CA GLY A 221 15.02 -18.35 -19.72
C GLY A 221 16.36 -18.23 -19.00
N SER A 222 17.23 -17.31 -19.41
CA SER A 222 18.55 -17.11 -18.77
C SER A 222 18.80 -15.66 -18.32
N ALA A 223 18.01 -14.72 -18.78
CA ALA A 223 18.15 -13.30 -18.46
C ALA A 223 16.80 -12.59 -18.41
N ILE A 224 16.73 -11.52 -17.60
CA ILE A 224 15.63 -10.55 -17.62
C ILE A 224 16.03 -9.45 -18.61
N THR A 225 15.21 -9.19 -19.61
CA THR A 225 15.43 -8.16 -20.63
C THR A 225 14.38 -7.05 -20.54
#